data_493aa66fb73214b38c411452e4bdc9d3
#
_entry.id   493aa66fb73214b38c411452e4bdc9d3
#
_cell.length_a   1.000
_cell.length_b   1.000
_cell.length_c   1.000
_cell.angle_alpha   90.00
_cell.angle_beta   90.00
_cell.angle_gamma   90.00
#
_symmetry.space_group_name_H-M   'P 1'
#
loop_
_entity.id
_entity.type
_entity.pdbx_description
1 polymer ?
#
loop_
_entity_poly.entity_id
_entity_poly.type
_entity_poly.pdbx_seq_one_letter_code
_entity_poly.pdbx_strand_id
1 'polypeptide(L)'
;MAPKTLYTVVVADDEDELREAVCTMIPWQDYGFCLVGSASNGLDALQMVEKYEPDLLLTDIRMPFISGIELARQVREVRPATNIAFLSGYDDFKYAKQAIQYNIISYMLKPLTLEGLGEELRTIRQKIDAQFAMFRQSAPQPDRQDLRAATLMPLVLDDYAEPEGEEQVEEYARQCGLLRDRDDHPCYTVMVSTLLGEEGTNETPPSFAATVDRLALKYLRAVSFFAAGKVISVLLGNPSDFDEYLHILTDEIPQMAQRVLGKRCRIGVSRMSKTLTSLHDAYREAMEALRQGDRTEGGAQFISDFSPAVKGGSLLCKRALETLDQYYMDASLSLVSLSGMLDVSPNHLSACIKKYAGETFINILIRKRMEAAQEMVCNTTLKVQEISQRCGYTDQHYFSYCFKR
;
A
#
# COMPACT_ATOMS: atom_id res chain seq x y z
N MET A 1 3.04 28.90 15.15
CA MET A 1 3.59 28.00 14.14
C MET A 1 3.38 26.59 14.66
N ALA A 2 2.56 25.78 14.01
CA ALA A 2 2.43 24.37 14.35
C ALA A 2 3.80 23.70 14.21
N PRO A 3 4.19 22.75 15.08
CA PRO A 3 5.46 22.05 14.97
C PRO A 3 5.53 21.39 13.59
N LYS A 4 6.59 21.69 12.83
CA LYS A 4 6.85 21.05 11.53
C LYS A 4 7.11 19.57 11.81
N THR A 5 6.13 18.73 11.54
CA THR A 5 6.29 17.26 11.64
C THR A 5 7.39 16.83 10.68
N LEU A 6 8.44 16.18 11.19
CA LEU A 6 9.52 15.63 10.39
C LEU A 6 9.04 14.34 9.71
N TYR A 7 9.42 14.13 8.45
CA TYR A 7 9.17 12.87 7.76
C TYR A 7 10.20 11.82 8.19
N THR A 8 9.75 10.61 8.45
CA THR A 8 10.65 9.52 8.84
C THR A 8 11.31 8.89 7.61
N VAL A 9 12.61 8.57 7.72
CA VAL A 9 13.38 7.98 6.62
C VAL A 9 14.16 6.75 7.08
N VAL A 10 14.18 5.73 6.22
CA VAL A 10 15.10 4.58 6.29
C VAL A 10 16.06 4.67 5.12
N VAL A 11 17.35 4.44 5.38
CA VAL A 11 18.42 4.41 4.38
C VAL A 11 18.89 2.97 4.20
N ALA A 12 19.04 2.52 2.95
CA ALA A 12 19.57 1.19 2.61
C ALA A 12 20.66 1.32 1.56
N ASP A 13 21.86 0.88 1.89
CA ASP A 13 23.03 0.89 1.00
C ASP A 13 24.03 -0.16 1.50
N ASP A 14 24.62 -0.97 0.63
CA ASP A 14 25.57 -2.00 1.01
C ASP A 14 27.00 -1.46 1.19
N GLU A 15 27.29 -0.26 0.69
CA GLU A 15 28.55 0.43 0.90
C GLU A 15 28.58 1.06 2.31
N ASP A 16 29.24 0.41 3.28
CA ASP A 16 29.25 0.84 4.69
C ASP A 16 29.73 2.29 4.85
N GLU A 17 30.78 2.71 4.14
CA GLU A 17 31.33 4.07 4.23
C GLU A 17 30.33 5.12 3.73
N LEU A 18 29.67 4.85 2.61
CA LEU A 18 28.65 5.75 2.05
C LEU A 18 27.41 5.80 2.94
N ARG A 19 26.94 4.66 3.38
CA ARG A 19 25.77 4.56 4.27
C ARG A 19 26.03 5.32 5.58
N GLU A 20 27.20 5.13 6.21
CA GLU A 20 27.57 5.85 7.44
C GLU A 20 27.69 7.35 7.20
N ALA A 21 28.31 7.76 6.09
CA ALA A 21 28.40 9.18 5.72
C ALA A 21 27.01 9.81 5.53
N VAL A 22 26.12 9.16 4.79
CA VAL A 22 24.73 9.62 4.58
C VAL A 22 23.97 9.71 5.91
N CYS A 23 24.12 8.72 6.78
CA CYS A 23 23.42 8.71 8.06
C CYS A 23 23.92 9.78 9.06
N THR A 24 25.24 10.07 9.08
CA THR A 24 25.86 10.91 10.10
C THR A 24 26.13 12.35 9.66
N MET A 25 26.46 12.56 8.38
CA MET A 25 26.86 13.88 7.88
C MET A 25 25.70 14.70 7.35
N ILE A 26 24.56 14.07 7.01
CA ILE A 26 23.38 14.79 6.58
C ILE A 26 22.62 15.34 7.80
N PRO A 27 22.40 16.67 7.87
CA PRO A 27 21.56 17.26 8.91
C PRO A 27 20.07 17.05 8.55
N TRP A 28 19.59 15.83 8.72
CA TRP A 28 18.25 15.36 8.33
C TRP A 28 17.13 16.31 8.74
N GLN A 29 17.21 16.86 9.94
CA GLN A 29 16.19 17.76 10.48
C GLN A 29 16.11 19.09 9.69
N ASP A 30 17.22 19.59 9.17
CA ASP A 30 17.27 20.82 8.36
C ASP A 30 16.53 20.63 7.03
N TYR A 31 16.54 19.40 6.50
CA TYR A 31 15.78 19.02 5.32
C TYR A 31 14.34 18.57 5.62
N GLY A 32 13.99 18.49 6.91
CA GLY A 32 12.64 18.12 7.38
C GLY A 32 12.40 16.62 7.46
N PHE A 33 13.47 15.85 7.64
CA PHE A 33 13.42 14.41 7.83
C PHE A 33 13.97 14.01 9.20
N CYS A 34 13.64 12.79 9.62
CA CYS A 34 14.17 12.12 10.81
C CYS A 34 14.61 10.71 10.39
N LEU A 35 15.89 10.43 10.49
CA LEU A 35 16.42 9.09 10.24
C LEU A 35 15.96 8.14 11.35
N VAL A 36 15.24 7.07 10.99
CA VAL A 36 14.71 6.08 11.93
C VAL A 36 15.38 4.72 11.82
N GLY A 37 16.16 4.50 10.76
CA GLY A 37 16.92 3.28 10.59
C GLY A 37 17.84 3.31 9.38
N SER A 38 18.87 2.44 9.41
CA SER A 38 19.74 2.19 8.25
C SER A 38 20.04 0.70 8.11
N ALA A 39 20.11 0.22 6.89
CA ALA A 39 20.32 -1.18 6.56
C ALA A 39 21.43 -1.34 5.52
N SER A 40 22.23 -2.42 5.64
CA SER A 40 23.30 -2.76 4.70
C SER A 40 22.86 -3.70 3.58
N ASN A 41 21.58 -4.02 3.51
CA ASN A 41 21.00 -4.90 2.49
C ASN A 41 19.48 -4.73 2.41
N GLY A 42 18.88 -5.22 1.33
CA GLY A 42 17.45 -5.06 1.08
C GLY A 42 16.55 -5.81 2.05
N LEU A 43 16.99 -6.94 2.62
CA LEU A 43 16.18 -7.70 3.57
C LEU A 43 16.01 -6.95 4.91
N ASP A 44 17.11 -6.48 5.46
CA ASP A 44 17.07 -5.69 6.70
C ASP A 44 16.32 -4.37 6.49
N ALA A 45 16.45 -3.78 5.30
CA ALA A 45 15.66 -2.61 4.92
C ALA A 45 14.16 -2.88 4.92
N LEU A 46 13.72 -4.01 4.35
CA LEU A 46 12.31 -4.40 4.34
C LEU A 46 11.76 -4.60 5.77
N GLN A 47 12.52 -5.28 6.63
CA GLN A 47 12.14 -5.44 8.04
C GLN A 47 12.01 -4.10 8.77
N MET A 48 12.89 -3.14 8.45
CA MET A 48 12.80 -1.79 9.01
C MET A 48 11.58 -1.02 8.48
N VAL A 49 11.26 -1.17 7.20
CA VAL A 49 10.04 -0.58 6.61
C VAL A 49 8.79 -1.12 7.31
N GLU A 50 8.70 -2.44 7.53
CA GLU A 50 7.57 -3.05 8.25
C GLU A 50 7.50 -2.61 9.73
N LYS A 51 8.65 -2.39 10.36
CA LYS A 51 8.72 -2.03 11.78
C LYS A 51 8.44 -0.55 12.04
N TYR A 52 9.06 0.33 11.24
CA TYR A 52 9.06 1.78 11.50
C TYR A 52 8.05 2.54 10.65
N GLU A 53 7.48 1.89 9.62
CA GLU A 53 6.51 2.49 8.70
C GLU A 53 6.97 3.86 8.18
N PRO A 54 8.16 3.95 7.55
CA PRO A 54 8.77 5.22 7.21
C PRO A 54 8.01 5.93 6.07
N ASP A 55 8.13 7.25 6.04
CA ASP A 55 7.59 8.05 4.95
C ASP A 55 8.42 7.99 3.68
N LEU A 56 9.73 7.76 3.84
CA LEU A 56 10.71 7.67 2.78
C LEU A 56 11.63 6.49 3.01
N LEU A 57 11.79 5.67 1.98
CA LEU A 57 12.87 4.71 1.85
C LEU A 57 13.85 5.27 0.81
N LEU A 58 15.08 5.53 1.24
CA LEU A 58 16.21 5.88 0.37
C LEU A 58 17.08 4.63 0.20
N THR A 59 17.15 4.06 -1.00
CA THR A 59 17.79 2.76 -1.20
C THR A 59 18.72 2.75 -2.41
N ASP A 60 19.88 2.08 -2.27
CA ASP A 60 20.67 1.70 -3.44
C ASP A 60 19.90 0.67 -4.29
N ILE A 61 20.18 0.67 -5.59
CA ILE A 61 19.62 -0.32 -6.53
C ILE A 61 20.38 -1.63 -6.44
N ARG A 62 21.71 -1.57 -6.34
CA ARG A 62 22.54 -2.77 -6.34
C ARG A 62 22.98 -3.14 -4.93
N MET A 63 22.14 -3.86 -4.25
CA MET A 63 22.47 -4.41 -2.95
C MET A 63 22.52 -5.94 -2.99
N PRO A 64 23.32 -6.57 -2.12
CA PRO A 64 23.31 -8.00 -1.95
C PRO A 64 21.91 -8.50 -1.54
N PHE A 65 21.59 -9.73 -1.98
CA PHE A 65 20.41 -10.52 -1.59
C PHE A 65 19.10 -10.02 -2.20
N ILE A 66 18.63 -8.85 -1.84
CA ILE A 66 17.45 -8.20 -2.43
C ILE A 66 17.93 -6.88 -3.04
N SER A 67 17.85 -6.77 -4.37
CA SER A 67 18.14 -5.50 -5.05
C SER A 67 17.14 -4.42 -4.63
N GLY A 68 17.54 -3.15 -4.72
CA GLY A 68 16.62 -2.04 -4.43
C GLY A 68 15.35 -2.06 -5.26
N ILE A 69 15.40 -2.60 -6.48
CA ILE A 69 14.22 -2.80 -7.34
C ILE A 69 13.26 -3.84 -6.72
N GLU A 70 13.78 -4.99 -6.32
CA GLU A 70 12.98 -6.03 -5.70
C GLU A 70 12.49 -5.60 -4.31
N LEU A 71 13.31 -4.85 -3.57
CA LEU A 71 12.89 -4.20 -2.33
C LEU A 71 11.72 -3.25 -2.56
N ALA A 72 11.78 -2.42 -3.60
CA ALA A 72 10.70 -1.50 -3.95
C ALA A 72 9.40 -2.26 -4.25
N ARG A 73 9.48 -3.37 -5.00
CA ARG A 73 8.32 -4.24 -5.26
C ARG A 73 7.70 -4.76 -3.96
N GLN A 74 8.51 -5.31 -3.06
CA GLN A 74 8.03 -5.86 -1.79
C GLN A 74 7.50 -4.77 -0.84
N VAL A 75 8.13 -3.59 -0.82
CA VAL A 75 7.62 -2.44 -0.05
C VAL A 75 6.25 -2.00 -0.58
N ARG A 76 6.01 -2.02 -1.90
CA ARG A 76 4.68 -1.73 -2.45
C ARG A 76 3.62 -2.73 -2.01
N GLU A 77 3.99 -4.00 -1.77
CA GLU A 77 3.06 -5.02 -1.26
C GLU A 77 2.72 -4.80 0.23
N VAL A 78 3.70 -4.44 1.07
CA VAL A 78 3.51 -4.37 2.53
C VAL A 78 3.24 -2.95 3.04
N ARG A 79 3.74 -1.92 2.36
CA ARG A 79 3.62 -0.50 2.72
C ARG A 79 3.56 0.39 1.47
N PRO A 80 2.47 0.35 0.70
CA PRO A 80 2.35 1.06 -0.57
C PRO A 80 2.48 2.58 -0.45
N ALA A 81 2.14 3.19 0.68
CA ALA A 81 2.26 4.63 0.88
C ALA A 81 3.68 5.12 1.19
N THR A 82 4.64 4.25 1.48
CA THR A 82 6.05 4.64 1.67
C THR A 82 6.61 5.19 0.36
N ASN A 83 7.09 6.43 0.36
CA ASN A 83 7.79 6.98 -0.79
C ASN A 83 9.15 6.29 -0.95
N ILE A 84 9.55 6.00 -2.18
CA ILE A 84 10.81 5.31 -2.45
C ILE A 84 11.67 6.20 -3.34
N ALA A 85 12.93 6.42 -2.98
CA ALA A 85 13.93 7.09 -3.77
C ALA A 85 15.13 6.16 -3.98
N PHE A 86 15.61 6.09 -5.23
CA PHE A 86 16.78 5.29 -5.58
C PHE A 86 18.06 6.09 -5.57
N LEU A 87 19.12 5.45 -5.05
CA LEU A 87 20.52 5.78 -5.28
C LEU A 87 21.07 4.83 -6.35
N SER A 88 21.71 5.30 -7.39
CA SER A 88 22.09 4.50 -8.55
C SER A 88 23.47 4.84 -9.09
N GLY A 89 24.25 3.84 -9.46
CA GLY A 89 25.46 4.02 -10.25
C GLY A 89 25.19 4.33 -11.72
N TYR A 90 26.21 4.79 -12.44
CA TYR A 90 26.11 5.26 -13.83
C TYR A 90 25.50 4.26 -14.83
N ASP A 91 25.67 2.96 -14.59
CA ASP A 91 25.24 1.89 -15.52
C ASP A 91 23.78 1.41 -15.30
N ASP A 92 23.08 2.00 -14.36
CA ASP A 92 21.76 1.50 -13.92
C ASP A 92 20.58 2.13 -14.68
N PHE A 93 20.83 2.90 -15.75
CA PHE A 93 19.78 3.55 -16.55
C PHE A 93 18.72 2.56 -17.07
N LYS A 94 19.10 1.29 -17.29
CA LYS A 94 18.14 0.22 -17.64
C LYS A 94 17.03 0.02 -16.60
N TYR A 95 17.28 0.39 -15.34
CA TYR A 95 16.30 0.26 -14.26
C TYR A 95 15.37 1.48 -14.13
N ALA A 96 15.65 2.58 -14.84
CA ALA A 96 14.80 3.77 -14.83
C ALA A 96 13.36 3.46 -15.30
N LYS A 97 13.19 2.52 -16.25
CA LYS A 97 11.88 2.06 -16.70
C LYS A 97 11.11 1.32 -15.60
N GLN A 98 11.80 0.51 -14.80
CA GLN A 98 11.21 -0.21 -13.68
C GLN A 98 10.92 0.75 -12.51
N ALA A 99 11.74 1.78 -12.32
CA ALA A 99 11.49 2.83 -11.35
C ALA A 99 10.14 3.53 -11.58
N ILE A 100 9.77 3.76 -12.83
CA ILE A 100 8.46 4.33 -13.19
C ILE A 100 7.33 3.38 -12.77
N GLN A 101 7.49 2.08 -12.98
CA GLN A 101 6.50 1.06 -12.64
C GLN A 101 6.19 1.03 -11.13
N TYR A 102 7.22 1.25 -10.28
CA TYR A 102 7.06 1.25 -8.81
C TYR A 102 6.78 2.64 -8.23
N ASN A 103 6.42 3.63 -9.06
CA ASN A 103 6.09 4.99 -8.62
C ASN A 103 7.15 5.59 -7.67
N ILE A 104 8.41 5.63 -8.15
CA ILE A 104 9.55 6.15 -7.39
C ILE A 104 9.50 7.67 -7.35
N ILE A 105 9.67 8.27 -6.15
CA ILE A 105 9.59 9.72 -5.97
C ILE A 105 10.83 10.45 -6.49
N SER A 106 12.01 9.82 -6.46
CA SER A 106 13.27 10.36 -6.98
C SER A 106 14.24 9.27 -7.38
N TYR A 107 15.09 9.59 -8.37
CA TYR A 107 16.16 8.73 -8.86
C TYR A 107 17.45 9.55 -8.90
N MET A 108 18.42 9.21 -8.06
CA MET A 108 19.65 9.96 -7.85
C MET A 108 20.85 9.17 -8.36
N LEU A 109 21.76 9.84 -9.06
CA LEU A 109 22.97 9.22 -9.60
C LEU A 109 24.16 9.38 -8.63
N LYS A 110 24.85 8.29 -8.33
CA LYS A 110 26.18 8.30 -7.69
C LYS A 110 27.26 8.74 -8.69
N PRO A 111 28.31 9.50 -8.31
CA PRO A 111 28.67 9.88 -6.94
C PRO A 111 27.83 11.04 -6.41
N LEU A 112 27.37 10.92 -5.18
CA LEU A 112 26.60 11.95 -4.49
C LEU A 112 27.53 12.84 -3.66
N THR A 113 27.39 14.16 -3.83
CA THR A 113 27.92 15.11 -2.86
C THR A 113 26.89 15.33 -1.76
N LEU A 114 27.34 15.71 -0.57
CA LEU A 114 26.42 16.04 0.54
C LEU A 114 25.46 17.19 0.17
N GLU A 115 25.94 18.18 -0.60
CA GLU A 115 25.11 19.26 -1.13
C GLU A 115 24.06 18.73 -2.10
N GLY A 116 24.46 17.90 -3.08
CA GLY A 116 23.55 17.30 -4.07
C GLY A 116 22.47 16.44 -3.43
N LEU A 117 22.83 15.61 -2.44
CA LEU A 117 21.85 14.85 -1.68
C LEU A 117 20.91 15.77 -0.90
N GLY A 118 21.41 16.85 -0.30
CA GLY A 118 20.59 17.83 0.40
C GLY A 118 19.58 18.54 -0.52
N GLU A 119 19.96 18.87 -1.75
CA GLU A 119 19.03 19.46 -2.74
C GLU A 119 17.95 18.48 -3.17
N GLU A 120 18.32 17.23 -3.38
CA GLU A 120 17.36 16.17 -3.69
C GLU A 120 16.40 15.92 -2.53
N LEU A 121 16.86 15.90 -1.30
CA LEU A 121 16.00 15.78 -0.12
C LEU A 121 15.01 16.95 -0.01
N ARG A 122 15.42 18.18 -0.35
CA ARG A 122 14.48 19.32 -0.45
C ARG A 122 13.43 19.09 -1.53
N THR A 123 13.85 18.59 -2.68
CA THR A 123 12.97 18.28 -3.81
C THR A 123 11.97 17.16 -3.44
N ILE A 124 12.45 16.10 -2.83
CA ILE A 124 11.60 14.99 -2.33
C ILE A 124 10.60 15.53 -1.32
N ARG A 125 11.06 16.34 -0.36
CA ARG A 125 10.17 16.98 0.61
C ARG A 125 9.11 17.82 -0.05
N GLN A 126 9.48 18.66 -1.03
CA GLN A 126 8.51 19.48 -1.76
C GLN A 126 7.47 18.62 -2.48
N LYS A 127 7.86 17.48 -3.07
CA LYS A 127 6.93 16.54 -3.69
C LYS A 127 5.99 15.92 -2.66
N ILE A 128 6.51 15.49 -1.50
CA ILE A 128 5.70 14.96 -0.39
C ILE A 128 4.78 16.07 0.15
N ASP A 129 5.29 17.28 0.40
CA ASP A 129 4.51 18.42 0.85
C ASP A 129 3.43 18.82 -0.17
N ALA A 130 3.70 18.73 -1.48
CA ALA A 130 2.73 18.98 -2.54
C ALA A 130 1.62 17.92 -2.57
N GLN A 131 1.95 16.65 -2.36
CA GLN A 131 0.95 15.61 -2.15
C GLN A 131 0.05 15.95 -0.95
N PHE A 132 0.64 16.42 0.16
CA PHE A 132 -0.10 16.85 1.36
C PHE A 132 -0.82 18.19 1.21
N ALA A 133 -0.29 19.14 0.40
CA ALA A 133 -0.97 20.42 0.14
C ALA A 133 -2.29 20.23 -0.60
N MET A 134 -2.42 19.19 -1.41
CA MET A 134 -3.70 18.83 -2.02
C MET A 134 -4.79 18.55 -0.97
N PHE A 135 -4.42 18.05 0.20
CA PHE A 135 -5.34 17.85 1.34
C PHE A 135 -5.81 19.15 1.99
N ARG A 136 -4.92 20.17 2.05
CA ARG A 136 -5.21 21.45 2.72
C ARG A 136 -6.01 22.41 1.84
N GLN A 137 -5.85 22.33 0.52
CA GLN A 137 -6.41 23.31 -0.43
C GLN A 137 -7.74 22.87 -1.04
N SER A 138 -8.46 21.96 -0.41
CA SER A 138 -9.79 21.52 -0.86
C SER A 138 -10.82 22.63 -0.70
N ALA A 139 -10.66 23.72 -1.48
CA ALA A 139 -11.79 24.55 -1.81
C ALA A 139 -12.61 23.81 -2.87
N PRO A 140 -13.91 23.60 -2.69
CA PRO A 140 -14.74 22.95 -3.68
C PRO A 140 -14.73 23.80 -4.96
N GLN A 141 -14.46 23.17 -6.11
CA GLN A 141 -14.95 23.71 -7.39
C GLN A 141 -16.39 23.18 -7.53
N PRO A 142 -17.40 24.01 -7.25
CA PRO A 142 -18.78 23.52 -7.04
C PRO A 142 -19.41 22.88 -8.27
N ASP A 143 -19.13 23.40 -9.48
CA ASP A 143 -20.01 23.16 -10.63
C ASP A 143 -19.92 21.78 -11.31
N ARG A 144 -18.81 21.05 -11.19
CA ARG A 144 -18.68 19.72 -11.84
C ARG A 144 -18.79 18.55 -10.87
N GLN A 145 -18.33 18.72 -9.63
CA GLN A 145 -18.34 17.66 -8.62
C GLN A 145 -19.76 17.42 -8.11
N ASP A 146 -20.54 18.50 -7.91
CA ASP A 146 -21.92 18.42 -7.44
C ASP A 146 -22.84 17.71 -8.46
N LEU A 147 -22.64 17.94 -9.77
CA LEU A 147 -23.42 17.26 -10.80
C LEU A 147 -23.12 15.76 -10.87
N ARG A 148 -21.82 15.37 -10.79
CA ARG A 148 -21.40 13.96 -10.76
C ARG A 148 -21.93 13.24 -9.54
N ALA A 149 -21.82 13.87 -8.37
CA ALA A 149 -22.34 13.35 -7.13
C ALA A 149 -23.86 13.18 -7.18
N ALA A 150 -24.58 14.19 -7.67
CA ALA A 150 -26.03 14.16 -7.77
C ALA A 150 -26.56 13.00 -8.65
N THR A 151 -25.82 12.62 -9.69
CA THR A 151 -26.20 11.53 -10.60
C THR A 151 -25.99 10.15 -9.97
N LEU A 152 -24.90 9.96 -9.20
CA LEU A 152 -24.58 8.65 -8.61
C LEU A 152 -25.18 8.44 -7.21
N MET A 153 -25.46 9.52 -6.49
CA MET A 153 -25.95 9.46 -5.11
C MET A 153 -27.23 8.62 -4.98
N PRO A 154 -28.26 8.76 -5.85
CA PRO A 154 -29.43 7.92 -5.79
C PRO A 154 -29.11 6.44 -5.95
N LEU A 155 -28.27 6.07 -6.94
CA LEU A 155 -27.88 4.67 -7.21
C LEU A 155 -27.13 4.01 -6.05
N VAL A 156 -26.45 4.81 -5.23
CA VAL A 156 -25.65 4.30 -4.10
C VAL A 156 -26.46 4.29 -2.82
N LEU A 157 -27.28 5.32 -2.55
CA LEU A 157 -27.95 5.49 -1.25
C LEU A 157 -29.36 4.93 -1.21
N ASP A 158 -30.07 4.89 -2.34
CA ASP A 158 -31.45 4.41 -2.38
C ASP A 158 -31.52 2.93 -2.72
N ASP A 159 -32.40 2.21 -2.02
CA ASP A 159 -32.73 0.81 -2.28
C ASP A 159 -33.84 0.82 -3.36
N TYR A 160 -33.46 0.91 -4.62
CA TYR A 160 -34.42 0.86 -5.71
C TYR A 160 -35.15 -0.48 -5.73
N ALA A 161 -36.46 -0.46 -5.53
CA ALA A 161 -37.30 -1.65 -5.56
C ALA A 161 -37.36 -2.35 -6.93
N GLU A 162 -37.03 -1.63 -7.99
CA GLU A 162 -36.81 -2.18 -9.35
C GLU A 162 -35.46 -1.68 -9.87
N PRO A 163 -34.53 -2.57 -10.26
CA PRO A 163 -33.30 -2.15 -10.85
C PRO A 163 -33.60 -1.40 -12.16
N GLU A 164 -33.22 -0.13 -12.22
CA GLU A 164 -33.07 0.54 -13.52
C GLU A 164 -32.21 -0.37 -14.39
N GLY A 165 -32.58 -0.56 -15.67
CA GLY A 165 -31.89 -1.49 -16.54
C GLY A 165 -30.39 -1.19 -16.57
N GLU A 166 -29.57 -2.20 -16.72
CA GLU A 166 -28.11 -2.09 -16.71
C GLU A 166 -27.60 -0.98 -17.64
N GLU A 167 -28.25 -0.81 -18.82
CA GLU A 167 -27.95 0.24 -19.79
C GLU A 167 -28.14 1.66 -19.24
N GLN A 168 -29.13 1.88 -18.38
CA GLN A 168 -29.42 3.20 -17.80
C GLN A 168 -28.43 3.57 -16.70
N VAL A 169 -28.02 2.61 -15.90
CA VAL A 169 -26.97 2.78 -14.87
C VAL A 169 -25.62 3.05 -15.53
N GLU A 170 -25.30 2.36 -16.62
CA GLU A 170 -24.10 2.63 -17.41
C GLU A 170 -24.11 4.02 -18.04
N GLU A 171 -25.25 4.49 -18.51
CA GLU A 171 -25.39 5.84 -19.08
C GLU A 171 -25.14 6.90 -18.00
N TYR A 172 -25.65 6.73 -16.77
CA TYR A 172 -25.33 7.59 -15.64
C TYR A 172 -23.83 7.58 -15.30
N ALA A 173 -23.20 6.41 -15.36
CA ALA A 173 -21.76 6.29 -15.13
C ALA A 173 -20.93 7.00 -16.23
N ARG A 174 -21.39 6.97 -17.50
CA ARG A 174 -20.77 7.72 -18.59
C ARG A 174 -20.94 9.24 -18.38
N GLN A 175 -22.11 9.70 -17.99
CA GLN A 175 -22.39 11.11 -17.72
C GLN A 175 -21.53 11.66 -16.57
N CYS A 176 -21.26 10.83 -15.55
CA CYS A 176 -20.35 11.16 -14.45
C CYS A 176 -18.87 11.08 -14.85
N GLY A 177 -18.55 10.55 -16.03
CA GLY A 177 -17.16 10.31 -16.47
C GLY A 177 -16.48 9.17 -15.73
N LEU A 178 -17.24 8.31 -15.07
CA LEU A 178 -16.74 7.10 -14.42
C LEU A 178 -16.48 6.00 -15.46
N LEU A 179 -17.40 5.80 -16.42
CA LEU A 179 -17.29 4.86 -17.54
C LEU A 179 -16.89 5.58 -18.83
N ARG A 180 -16.13 4.90 -19.71
CA ARG A 180 -15.73 5.37 -21.04
C ARG A 180 -16.12 4.31 -22.08
N ASP A 181 -16.36 4.74 -23.32
CA ASP A 181 -16.80 3.87 -24.43
C ASP A 181 -15.82 2.76 -24.84
N ARG A 182 -14.57 2.80 -24.34
CA ARG A 182 -13.51 1.84 -24.66
C ARG A 182 -13.11 0.96 -23.47
N ASP A 183 -13.89 0.99 -22.40
CA ASP A 183 -13.59 0.17 -21.22
C ASP A 183 -13.96 -1.30 -21.49
N ASP A 184 -12.99 -2.18 -21.35
CA ASP A 184 -13.16 -3.61 -21.52
C ASP A 184 -13.31 -4.26 -20.14
N HIS A 185 -14.56 -4.56 -19.77
CA HIS A 185 -14.93 -5.21 -18.50
C HIS A 185 -14.31 -4.59 -17.23
N PRO A 186 -14.60 -3.32 -16.92
CA PRO A 186 -14.04 -2.67 -15.74
C PRO A 186 -14.59 -3.27 -14.43
N CYS A 187 -13.79 -3.15 -13.36
CA CYS A 187 -14.21 -3.50 -12.01
C CYS A 187 -14.61 -2.27 -11.22
N TYR A 188 -15.54 -2.45 -10.29
CA TYR A 188 -16.08 -1.42 -9.41
C TYR A 188 -15.95 -1.81 -7.95
N THR A 189 -15.75 -0.83 -7.09
CA THR A 189 -15.90 -0.98 -5.64
C THR A 189 -16.44 0.30 -5.03
N VAL A 190 -17.10 0.17 -3.89
CA VAL A 190 -17.52 1.31 -3.08
C VAL A 190 -16.63 1.38 -1.84
N MET A 191 -16.10 2.56 -1.59
CA MET A 191 -15.30 2.89 -0.42
C MET A 191 -16.03 3.97 0.40
N VAL A 192 -16.15 3.76 1.70
CA VAL A 192 -16.73 4.73 2.65
C VAL A 192 -15.65 5.14 3.64
N SER A 193 -15.38 6.43 3.75
CA SER A 193 -14.35 6.96 4.64
C SER A 193 -14.89 7.97 5.64
N THR A 194 -14.34 7.95 6.87
CA THR A 194 -14.68 8.85 7.97
C THR A 194 -13.44 9.33 8.68
N LEU A 195 -13.46 10.58 9.16
CA LEU A 195 -12.44 11.14 10.01
C LEU A 195 -12.92 11.14 11.47
N LEU A 196 -12.07 10.67 12.37
CA LEU A 196 -12.34 10.62 13.80
C LEU A 196 -11.53 11.68 14.53
N GLY A 197 -12.18 12.43 15.40
CA GLY A 197 -11.55 13.30 16.39
C GLY A 197 -10.86 12.53 17.51
N GLU A 198 -10.29 13.25 18.47
CA GLU A 198 -9.56 12.67 19.61
C GLU A 198 -10.42 11.73 20.48
N GLU A 199 -11.70 12.05 20.65
CA GLU A 199 -12.67 11.25 21.40
C GLU A 199 -13.33 10.12 20.58
N GLY A 200 -12.89 9.90 19.35
CA GLY A 200 -13.49 8.91 18.44
C GLY A 200 -14.81 9.35 17.82
N THR A 201 -15.19 10.62 17.99
CA THR A 201 -16.36 11.23 17.34
C THR A 201 -16.13 11.43 15.85
N ASN A 202 -17.18 11.27 15.03
CA ASN A 202 -17.06 11.53 13.61
C ASN A 202 -16.99 13.04 13.34
N GLU A 203 -15.88 13.48 12.79
CA GLU A 203 -15.59 14.87 12.46
C GLU A 203 -15.22 15.04 10.97
N THR A 204 -15.89 14.31 10.10
CA THR A 204 -15.65 14.34 8.66
C THR A 204 -16.28 15.60 8.03
N PRO A 205 -15.49 16.55 7.51
CA PRO A 205 -16.04 17.71 6.82
C PRO A 205 -16.43 17.35 5.37
N PRO A 206 -17.43 18.04 4.78
CA PRO A 206 -17.81 17.83 3.37
C PRO A 206 -16.65 18.01 2.39
N SER A 207 -15.72 18.93 2.66
CA SER A 207 -14.53 19.18 1.84
C SER A 207 -13.60 17.96 1.73
N PHE A 208 -13.72 16.99 2.64
CA PHE A 208 -12.92 15.77 2.58
C PHE A 208 -13.25 14.91 1.36
N ALA A 209 -14.48 14.98 0.82
CA ALA A 209 -14.87 14.29 -0.41
C ALA A 209 -14.00 14.70 -1.61
N ALA A 210 -13.78 16.01 -1.78
CA ALA A 210 -12.93 16.52 -2.87
C ALA A 210 -11.47 16.06 -2.73
N THR A 211 -11.01 15.87 -1.50
CA THR A 211 -9.68 15.39 -1.21
C THR A 211 -9.52 13.92 -1.56
N VAL A 212 -10.47 13.09 -1.11
CA VAL A 212 -10.49 11.66 -1.43
C VAL A 212 -10.61 11.43 -2.92
N ASP A 213 -11.50 12.16 -3.60
CA ASP A 213 -11.69 12.09 -5.05
C ASP A 213 -10.38 12.38 -5.82
N ARG A 214 -9.67 13.44 -5.42
CA ARG A 214 -8.41 13.83 -6.04
C ARG A 214 -7.30 12.80 -5.83
N LEU A 215 -7.23 12.18 -4.65
CA LEU A 215 -6.28 11.09 -4.38
C LEU A 215 -6.62 9.86 -5.20
N ALA A 216 -7.89 9.48 -5.23
CA ALA A 216 -8.35 8.33 -5.99
C ALA A 216 -8.06 8.48 -7.49
N LEU A 217 -8.24 9.67 -8.05
CA LEU A 217 -7.99 9.97 -9.46
C LEU A 217 -6.52 9.86 -9.89
N LYS A 218 -5.57 9.74 -8.96
CA LYS A 218 -4.17 9.42 -9.30
C LYS A 218 -4.01 7.99 -9.82
N TYR A 219 -4.85 7.09 -9.36
CA TYR A 219 -4.71 5.64 -9.52
C TYR A 219 -5.89 5.02 -10.25
N LEU A 220 -7.10 5.42 -9.89
CA LEU A 220 -8.36 4.87 -10.34
C LEU A 220 -9.27 6.00 -10.84
N ARG A 221 -10.28 5.66 -11.63
CA ARG A 221 -11.39 6.58 -11.85
C ARG A 221 -12.27 6.59 -10.62
N ALA A 222 -12.67 7.76 -10.20
CA ALA A 222 -13.42 7.93 -8.98
C ALA A 222 -14.49 9.01 -9.09
N VAL A 223 -15.56 8.81 -8.36
CA VAL A 223 -16.52 9.88 -8.02
C VAL A 223 -16.80 9.78 -6.54
N SER A 224 -16.44 10.82 -5.81
CA SER A 224 -16.61 10.89 -4.36
C SER A 224 -17.59 11.98 -3.98
N PHE A 225 -18.48 11.71 -3.03
CA PHE A 225 -19.44 12.67 -2.49
C PHE A 225 -19.60 12.51 -0.98
N PHE A 226 -20.09 13.57 -0.35
CA PHE A 226 -20.35 13.58 1.09
C PHE A 226 -21.84 13.34 1.37
N ALA A 227 -22.14 12.35 2.20
CA ALA A 227 -23.48 12.07 2.66
C ALA A 227 -23.46 11.46 4.08
N ALA A 228 -24.44 11.83 4.89
CA ALA A 228 -24.64 11.31 6.25
C ALA A 228 -23.36 11.33 7.13
N GLY A 229 -22.56 12.39 7.03
CA GLY A 229 -21.33 12.53 7.81
C GLY A 229 -20.15 11.65 7.33
N LYS A 230 -20.21 11.14 6.11
CA LYS A 230 -19.18 10.26 5.54
C LYS A 230 -18.85 10.67 4.11
N VAL A 231 -17.68 10.30 3.64
CA VAL A 231 -17.33 10.37 2.23
C VAL A 231 -17.54 9.01 1.61
N ILE A 232 -18.32 8.98 0.54
CA ILE A 232 -18.62 7.78 -0.23
C ILE A 232 -17.95 7.93 -1.58
N SER A 233 -17.18 6.95 -2.00
CA SER A 233 -16.42 6.96 -3.25
C SER A 233 -16.76 5.72 -4.07
N VAL A 234 -17.21 5.92 -5.30
CA VAL A 234 -17.33 4.86 -6.30
C VAL A 234 -16.04 4.84 -7.10
N LEU A 235 -15.34 3.73 -7.04
CA LEU A 235 -14.03 3.54 -7.68
C LEU A 235 -14.18 2.58 -8.85
N LEU A 236 -13.49 2.85 -9.96
CA LEU A 236 -13.50 2.04 -11.16
C LEU A 236 -12.09 1.92 -11.73
N GLY A 237 -11.72 0.73 -12.16
CA GLY A 237 -10.43 0.44 -12.77
C GLY A 237 -10.39 -0.86 -13.56
N ASN A 238 -9.23 -1.19 -14.12
CA ASN A 238 -9.03 -2.43 -14.83
C ASN A 238 -8.75 -3.57 -13.84
N PRO A 239 -9.27 -4.79 -14.08
CA PRO A 239 -9.07 -5.93 -13.18
C PRO A 239 -7.60 -6.26 -12.88
N SER A 240 -6.68 -5.98 -13.84
CA SER A 240 -5.26 -6.30 -13.70
C SER A 240 -4.55 -5.53 -12.58
N ASP A 241 -4.94 -4.28 -12.37
CA ASP A 241 -4.19 -3.34 -11.53
C ASP A 241 -5.07 -2.78 -10.39
N PHE A 242 -6.36 -3.15 -10.38
CA PHE A 242 -7.36 -2.57 -9.49
C PHE A 242 -7.02 -2.80 -8.02
N ASP A 243 -6.69 -4.03 -7.65
CA ASP A 243 -6.39 -4.39 -6.26
C ASP A 243 -5.13 -3.68 -5.75
N GLU A 244 -4.10 -3.57 -6.59
CA GLU A 244 -2.87 -2.85 -6.24
C GLU A 244 -3.16 -1.37 -5.96
N TYR A 245 -3.87 -0.70 -6.87
CA TYR A 245 -4.20 0.72 -6.71
C TYR A 245 -5.19 0.97 -5.56
N LEU A 246 -6.13 0.07 -5.33
CA LEU A 246 -7.03 0.14 -4.20
C LEU A 246 -6.28 0.04 -2.87
N HIS A 247 -5.29 -0.85 -2.79
CA HIS A 247 -4.40 -0.97 -1.63
C HIS A 247 -3.60 0.30 -1.38
N ILE A 248 -2.96 0.86 -2.41
CA ILE A 248 -2.21 2.12 -2.31
C ILE A 248 -3.13 3.22 -1.78
N LEU A 249 -4.33 3.34 -2.34
CA LEU A 249 -5.28 4.39 -1.96
C LEU A 249 -5.75 4.25 -0.51
N THR A 250 -6.08 3.03 -0.09
CA THR A 250 -6.58 2.75 1.27
C THR A 250 -5.52 2.88 2.35
N ASP A 251 -4.24 2.84 2.00
CA ASP A 251 -3.13 3.13 2.90
C ASP A 251 -2.74 4.63 2.88
N GLU A 252 -2.76 5.28 1.69
CA GLU A 252 -2.41 6.70 1.54
C GLU A 252 -3.41 7.62 2.25
N ILE A 253 -4.72 7.37 2.15
CA ILE A 253 -5.75 8.24 2.74
C ILE A 253 -5.63 8.34 4.28
N PRO A 254 -5.55 7.25 5.07
CA PRO A 254 -5.38 7.33 6.52
C PRO A 254 -4.08 8.01 6.95
N GLN A 255 -2.99 7.70 6.27
CA GLN A 255 -1.69 8.30 6.55
C GLN A 255 -1.71 9.82 6.33
N MET A 256 -2.31 10.25 5.22
CA MET A 256 -2.52 11.65 4.88
C MET A 256 -3.41 12.36 5.91
N ALA A 257 -4.54 11.75 6.28
CA ALA A 257 -5.46 12.32 7.26
C ALA A 257 -4.78 12.52 8.62
N GLN A 258 -4.01 11.54 9.08
CA GLN A 258 -3.27 11.63 10.34
C GLN A 258 -2.22 12.75 10.30
N ARG A 259 -1.46 12.85 9.22
CA ARG A 259 -0.37 13.83 9.12
C ARG A 259 -0.84 15.26 8.90
N VAL A 260 -1.85 15.44 8.06
CA VAL A 260 -2.28 16.80 7.64
C VAL A 260 -3.36 17.36 8.52
N LEU A 261 -4.29 16.52 8.94
CA LEU A 261 -5.47 16.94 9.71
C LEU A 261 -5.34 16.58 11.20
N GLY A 262 -4.33 15.77 11.59
CA GLY A 262 -4.20 15.25 12.95
C GLY A 262 -5.35 14.31 13.34
N LYS A 263 -6.08 13.76 12.35
CA LYS A 263 -7.27 12.94 12.56
C LYS A 263 -7.04 11.52 12.08
N ARG A 264 -7.56 10.57 12.82
CA ARG A 264 -7.59 9.17 12.37
C ARG A 264 -8.65 9.02 11.29
N CYS A 265 -8.30 8.34 10.19
CA CYS A 265 -9.23 8.01 9.14
C CYS A 265 -9.58 6.53 9.21
N ARG A 266 -10.87 6.23 9.12
CA ARG A 266 -11.37 4.86 8.96
C ARG A 266 -12.02 4.71 7.60
N ILE A 267 -11.77 3.57 6.98
CA ILE A 267 -12.25 3.25 5.64
C ILE A 267 -12.93 1.88 5.69
N GLY A 268 -14.11 1.78 5.11
CA GLY A 268 -14.76 0.52 4.80
C GLY A 268 -14.81 0.33 3.29
N VAL A 269 -14.49 -0.87 2.81
CA VAL A 269 -14.39 -1.21 1.39
C VAL A 269 -15.27 -2.42 1.09
N SER A 270 -16.08 -2.33 0.03
CA SER A 270 -16.90 -3.43 -0.47
C SER A 270 -16.06 -4.46 -1.23
N ARG A 271 -16.68 -5.59 -1.58
CA ARG A 271 -16.12 -6.49 -2.58
C ARG A 271 -16.09 -5.80 -3.94
N MET A 272 -15.18 -6.27 -4.78
CA MET A 272 -15.12 -5.87 -6.17
C MET A 272 -16.32 -6.47 -6.93
N SER A 273 -17.02 -5.65 -7.70
CA SER A 273 -18.12 -6.03 -8.58
C SER A 273 -17.77 -5.78 -10.05
N LYS A 274 -18.42 -6.52 -10.94
CA LYS A 274 -18.34 -6.30 -12.39
C LYS A 274 -19.56 -5.57 -12.95
N THR A 275 -20.60 -5.37 -12.14
CA THR A 275 -21.86 -4.73 -12.55
C THR A 275 -22.16 -3.51 -11.68
N LEU A 276 -22.51 -2.42 -12.33
CA LEU A 276 -22.89 -1.17 -11.64
C LEU A 276 -24.27 -1.24 -10.98
N THR A 277 -25.09 -2.18 -11.33
CA THR A 277 -26.41 -2.38 -10.74
C THR A 277 -26.35 -2.80 -9.26
N SER A 278 -25.18 -3.23 -8.78
CA SER A 278 -24.92 -3.61 -7.40
C SER A 278 -24.32 -2.52 -6.51
N LEU A 279 -24.34 -1.23 -6.95
CA LEU A 279 -23.73 -0.13 -6.18
C LEU A 279 -24.34 0.06 -4.79
N HIS A 280 -25.66 -0.11 -4.65
CA HIS A 280 -26.32 -0.04 -3.34
C HIS A 280 -25.85 -1.15 -2.41
N ASP A 281 -25.79 -2.40 -2.89
CA ASP A 281 -25.29 -3.52 -2.11
C ASP A 281 -23.82 -3.34 -1.74
N ALA A 282 -23.00 -2.86 -2.69
CA ALA A 282 -21.60 -2.53 -2.43
C ALA A 282 -21.46 -1.43 -1.35
N TYR A 283 -22.32 -0.41 -1.37
CA TYR A 283 -22.35 0.59 -0.31
C TYR A 283 -22.70 -0.02 1.05
N ARG A 284 -23.69 -0.90 1.11
CA ARG A 284 -24.05 -1.62 2.35
C ARG A 284 -22.90 -2.48 2.87
N GLU A 285 -22.19 -3.17 1.98
CA GLU A 285 -20.98 -3.93 2.32
C GLU A 285 -19.88 -3.03 2.89
N ALA A 286 -19.57 -1.89 2.23
CA ALA A 286 -18.56 -0.94 2.70
C ALA A 286 -18.95 -0.35 4.08
N MET A 287 -20.23 -0.04 4.28
CA MET A 287 -20.75 0.42 5.59
C MET A 287 -20.65 -0.65 6.66
N GLU A 288 -20.86 -1.91 6.31
CA GLU A 288 -20.72 -3.03 7.25
C GLU A 288 -19.25 -3.24 7.62
N ALA A 289 -18.33 -3.21 6.65
CA ALA A 289 -16.89 -3.25 6.90
C ALA A 289 -16.45 -2.12 7.84
N LEU A 290 -16.92 -0.89 7.59
CA LEU A 290 -16.64 0.26 8.45
C LEU A 290 -17.18 0.08 9.89
N ARG A 291 -18.31 -0.61 10.08
CA ARG A 291 -18.88 -0.89 11.41
C ARG A 291 -18.14 -1.99 12.16
N GLN A 292 -17.75 -3.06 11.47
CA GLN A 292 -17.11 -4.23 12.06
C GLN A 292 -15.64 -3.95 12.43
N GLY A 293 -14.98 -3.03 11.76
CA GLY A 293 -13.61 -2.62 12.08
C GLY A 293 -13.47 -2.06 13.48
N ASP A 294 -12.28 -2.18 14.06
CA ASP A 294 -11.98 -1.63 15.38
C ASP A 294 -12.24 -0.12 15.40
N ARG A 295 -13.04 0.32 16.36
CA ARG A 295 -13.40 1.74 16.50
C ARG A 295 -12.25 2.59 17.04
N THR A 296 -11.25 1.96 17.61
CA THR A 296 -10.10 2.65 18.25
C THR A 296 -8.92 2.81 17.30
N GLU A 297 -8.81 1.96 16.28
CA GLU A 297 -7.73 1.99 15.28
C GLU A 297 -8.20 2.68 14.00
N GLY A 298 -7.32 3.47 13.36
CA GLY A 298 -7.53 3.98 12.00
C GLY A 298 -7.21 2.90 10.96
N GLY A 299 -7.51 3.19 9.69
CA GLY A 299 -7.13 2.32 8.58
C GLY A 299 -8.31 1.77 7.80
N ALA A 300 -8.00 0.93 6.81
CA ALA A 300 -8.98 0.34 5.91
C ALA A 300 -9.42 -1.05 6.39
N GLN A 301 -10.71 -1.32 6.21
CA GLN A 301 -11.36 -2.59 6.51
C GLN A 301 -12.10 -3.04 5.25
N PHE A 302 -11.80 -4.21 4.77
CA PHE A 302 -12.46 -4.80 3.60
C PHE A 302 -13.56 -5.76 4.07
N ILE A 303 -14.70 -5.77 3.40
CA ILE A 303 -15.81 -6.66 3.78
C ILE A 303 -15.41 -8.14 3.63
N SER A 304 -14.51 -8.47 2.71
CA SER A 304 -13.91 -9.79 2.56
C SER A 304 -13.25 -10.30 3.85
N ASP A 305 -12.67 -9.39 4.63
CA ASP A 305 -11.98 -9.71 5.89
C ASP A 305 -12.94 -10.22 6.99
N PHE A 306 -14.24 -9.97 6.83
CA PHE A 306 -15.30 -10.36 7.77
C PHE A 306 -16.15 -11.54 7.30
N SER A 307 -15.77 -12.22 6.23
CA SER A 307 -16.47 -13.40 5.73
C SER A 307 -16.54 -14.49 6.82
N PRO A 308 -17.60 -15.33 6.86
CA PRO A 308 -17.73 -16.41 7.85
C PRO A 308 -16.53 -17.38 7.88
N ALA A 309 -15.81 -17.49 6.75
CA ALA A 309 -14.58 -18.28 6.66
C ALA A 309 -13.40 -17.63 7.41
N VAL A 310 -13.48 -16.34 7.76
CA VAL A 310 -12.41 -15.51 8.35
C VAL A 310 -12.74 -15.11 9.79
N LYS A 311 -13.94 -15.40 10.30
CA LYS A 311 -14.33 -15.07 11.68
C LYS A 311 -13.42 -15.75 12.70
N GLY A 312 -12.46 -14.96 13.19
CA GLY A 312 -11.44 -15.31 14.16
C GLY A 312 -10.05 -15.09 13.58
N GLY A 313 -9.42 -13.93 13.87
CA GLY A 313 -8.07 -13.63 13.38
C GLY A 313 -7.05 -14.73 13.73
N SER A 314 -7.23 -15.44 14.85
CA SER A 314 -6.43 -16.63 15.19
C SER A 314 -6.62 -17.78 14.19
N LEU A 315 -7.85 -17.99 13.68
CA LEU A 315 -8.13 -19.03 12.69
C LEU A 315 -7.57 -18.63 11.31
N LEU A 316 -7.69 -17.35 10.93
CA LEU A 316 -7.09 -16.84 9.71
C LEU A 316 -5.56 -17.00 9.73
N CYS A 317 -4.91 -16.61 10.84
CA CYS A 317 -3.48 -16.80 11.02
C CYS A 317 -3.10 -18.29 10.89
N LYS A 318 -3.85 -19.20 11.53
CA LYS A 318 -3.63 -20.64 11.42
C LYS A 318 -3.73 -21.12 9.97
N ARG A 319 -4.78 -20.74 9.25
CA ARG A 319 -4.94 -21.08 7.82
C ARG A 319 -3.81 -20.51 6.96
N ALA A 320 -3.39 -19.26 7.25
CA ALA A 320 -2.26 -18.65 6.55
C ALA A 320 -0.97 -19.43 6.75
N LEU A 321 -0.69 -19.87 7.97
CA LEU A 321 0.49 -20.70 8.28
C LEU A 321 0.40 -22.08 7.63
N GLU A 322 -0.77 -22.71 7.63
CA GLU A 322 -1.01 -24.00 6.96
C GLU A 322 -0.82 -23.88 5.43
N THR A 323 -1.33 -22.81 4.82
CA THR A 323 -1.14 -22.55 3.38
C THR A 323 0.33 -22.23 3.08
N LEU A 324 0.98 -21.44 3.92
CA LEU A 324 2.41 -21.17 3.80
C LEU A 324 3.23 -22.45 3.89
N ASP A 325 2.86 -23.38 4.77
CA ASP A 325 3.51 -24.70 4.89
C ASP A 325 3.38 -25.55 3.62
N GLN A 326 2.33 -25.37 2.85
CA GLN A 326 2.14 -26.09 1.59
C GLN A 326 2.93 -25.46 0.43
N TYR A 327 3.09 -24.13 0.44
CA TYR A 327 3.61 -23.39 -0.73
C TYR A 327 4.93 -22.66 -0.49
N TYR A 328 5.59 -22.77 0.68
CA TYR A 328 6.81 -22.02 0.99
C TYR A 328 7.98 -22.25 0.02
N MET A 329 7.99 -23.39 -0.68
CA MET A 329 8.99 -23.70 -1.70
C MET A 329 8.72 -23.02 -3.04
N ASP A 330 7.54 -22.45 -3.26
CA ASP A 330 7.22 -21.72 -4.47
C ASP A 330 7.93 -20.36 -4.44
N ALA A 331 8.77 -20.08 -5.44
CA ALA A 331 9.50 -18.83 -5.56
C ALA A 331 8.57 -17.61 -5.77
N SER A 332 7.36 -17.81 -6.28
CA SER A 332 6.36 -16.77 -6.52
C SER A 332 5.49 -16.46 -5.30
N LEU A 333 5.64 -17.22 -4.19
CA LEU A 333 4.84 -16.99 -2.99
C LEU A 333 5.17 -15.62 -2.36
N SER A 334 4.17 -14.78 -2.31
CA SER A 334 4.21 -13.44 -1.70
C SER A 334 3.04 -13.25 -0.75
N LEU A 335 3.05 -12.15 0.03
CA LEU A 335 1.92 -11.80 0.89
C LEU A 335 0.64 -11.58 0.06
N VAL A 336 0.77 -10.97 -1.11
CA VAL A 336 -0.36 -10.72 -2.03
C VAL A 336 -0.92 -12.03 -2.57
N SER A 337 -0.06 -12.95 -3.05
CA SER A 337 -0.53 -14.25 -3.55
C SER A 337 -1.19 -15.08 -2.43
N LEU A 338 -0.63 -15.06 -1.22
CA LEU A 338 -1.20 -15.76 -0.06
C LEU A 338 -2.55 -15.15 0.35
N SER A 339 -2.67 -13.82 0.34
CA SER A 339 -3.93 -13.14 0.66
C SER A 339 -5.03 -13.45 -0.35
N GLY A 340 -4.69 -13.53 -1.64
CA GLY A 340 -5.60 -13.95 -2.69
C GLY A 340 -6.08 -15.41 -2.53
N MET A 341 -5.21 -16.33 -2.10
CA MET A 341 -5.59 -17.72 -1.81
C MET A 341 -6.56 -17.82 -0.61
N LEU A 342 -6.50 -16.87 0.31
CA LEU A 342 -7.31 -16.86 1.53
C LEU A 342 -8.55 -15.95 1.43
N ASP A 343 -8.72 -15.24 0.32
CA ASP A 343 -9.81 -14.29 0.08
C ASP A 343 -9.89 -13.19 1.15
N VAL A 344 -8.72 -12.59 1.45
CA VAL A 344 -8.57 -11.48 2.41
C VAL A 344 -7.65 -10.41 1.85
N SER A 345 -7.72 -9.19 2.41
CA SER A 345 -6.78 -8.14 2.03
C SER A 345 -5.36 -8.41 2.55
N PRO A 346 -4.28 -8.07 1.79
CA PRO A 346 -2.90 -8.22 2.24
C PRO A 346 -2.62 -7.49 3.56
N ASN A 347 -3.17 -6.30 3.75
CA ASN A 347 -3.01 -5.53 4.99
C ASN A 347 -3.61 -6.24 6.19
N HIS A 348 -4.82 -6.78 6.05
CA HIS A 348 -5.46 -7.57 7.10
C HIS A 348 -4.67 -8.84 7.41
N LEU A 349 -4.23 -9.55 6.38
CA LEU A 349 -3.41 -10.75 6.54
C LEU A 349 -2.09 -10.46 7.25
N SER A 350 -1.36 -9.41 6.84
CA SER A 350 -0.11 -8.97 7.47
C SER A 350 -0.31 -8.63 8.94
N ALA A 351 -1.31 -7.81 9.26
CA ALA A 351 -1.65 -7.45 10.64
C ALA A 351 -2.03 -8.68 11.48
N CYS A 352 -2.82 -9.59 10.89
CA CYS A 352 -3.24 -10.82 11.52
C CYS A 352 -2.04 -11.74 11.85
N ILE A 353 -1.16 -11.98 10.89
CA ILE A 353 0.06 -12.80 11.09
C ILE A 353 0.93 -12.16 12.18
N LYS A 354 1.21 -10.86 12.10
CA LYS A 354 2.02 -10.13 13.09
C LYS A 354 1.42 -10.21 14.50
N LYS A 355 0.09 -10.09 14.63
CA LYS A 355 -0.63 -10.13 15.91
C LYS A 355 -0.64 -11.51 16.55
N TYR A 356 -0.88 -12.56 15.78
CA TYR A 356 -1.12 -13.90 16.31
C TYR A 356 0.09 -14.84 16.22
N ALA A 357 0.98 -14.67 15.22
CA ALA A 357 2.23 -15.41 15.13
C ALA A 357 3.42 -14.68 15.78
N GLY A 358 3.30 -13.37 16.04
CA GLY A 358 4.37 -12.56 16.66
C GLY A 358 5.50 -12.19 15.69
N GLU A 359 5.44 -12.64 14.45
CA GLU A 359 6.46 -12.42 13.41
C GLU A 359 5.81 -11.90 12.13
N THR A 360 6.61 -11.31 11.23
CA THR A 360 6.12 -10.92 9.90
C THR A 360 6.05 -12.12 8.96
N PHE A 361 5.22 -12.02 7.90
CA PHE A 361 5.12 -13.05 6.85
C PHE A 361 6.50 -13.41 6.27
N ILE A 362 7.32 -12.41 5.96
CA ILE A 362 8.66 -12.60 5.38
C ILE A 362 9.57 -13.38 6.33
N ASN A 363 9.56 -13.08 7.62
CA ASN A 363 10.38 -13.77 8.60
C ASN A 363 9.99 -15.25 8.71
N ILE A 364 8.69 -15.52 8.74
CA ILE A 364 8.18 -16.92 8.80
C ILE A 364 8.56 -17.68 7.52
N LEU A 365 8.41 -17.06 6.35
CA LEU A 365 8.74 -17.65 5.06
C LEU A 365 10.24 -18.01 4.98
N ILE A 366 11.12 -17.06 5.35
CA ILE A 366 12.57 -17.28 5.36
C ILE A 366 12.92 -18.41 6.32
N ARG A 367 12.42 -18.39 7.55
CA ARG A 367 12.69 -19.43 8.55
C ARG A 367 12.31 -20.81 8.03
N LYS A 368 11.12 -20.99 7.47
CA LYS A 368 10.67 -22.27 6.91
C LYS A 368 11.53 -22.76 5.74
N ARG A 369 11.90 -21.86 4.85
CA ARG A 369 12.80 -22.19 3.74
C ARG A 369 14.20 -22.60 4.23
N MET A 370 14.70 -21.97 5.30
CA MET A 370 15.99 -22.31 5.89
C MET A 370 15.96 -23.63 6.65
N GLU A 371 14.88 -23.94 7.37
CA GLU A 371 14.66 -25.24 8.00
C GLU A 371 14.70 -26.38 6.95
N ALA A 372 13.97 -26.22 5.85
CA ALA A 372 13.99 -27.17 4.74
C ALA A 372 15.39 -27.28 4.07
N ALA A 373 16.09 -26.16 3.94
CA ALA A 373 17.44 -26.15 3.39
C ALA A 373 18.42 -26.91 4.28
N GLN A 374 18.35 -26.76 5.59
CA GLN A 374 19.16 -27.50 6.55
C GLN A 374 18.93 -29.01 6.44
N GLU A 375 17.66 -29.43 6.34
CA GLU A 375 17.33 -30.83 6.11
C GLU A 375 17.94 -31.39 4.81
N MET A 376 17.85 -30.59 3.71
CA MET A 376 18.45 -31.01 2.43
C MET A 376 19.98 -31.09 2.49
N VAL A 377 20.65 -30.16 3.16
CA VAL A 377 22.11 -30.19 3.33
C VAL A 377 22.55 -31.39 4.13
N CYS A 378 21.81 -31.78 5.18
CA CYS A 378 22.15 -32.92 6.02
C CYS A 378 21.85 -34.26 5.37
N ASN A 379 20.78 -34.36 4.56
CA ASN A 379 20.23 -35.63 4.11
C ASN A 379 20.47 -35.90 2.61
N THR A 380 21.11 -34.98 1.86
CA THR A 380 21.31 -35.15 0.42
C THR A 380 22.72 -34.74 -0.02
N THR A 381 23.10 -35.12 -1.23
CA THR A 381 24.35 -34.72 -1.89
C THR A 381 24.14 -33.62 -2.90
N LEU A 382 23.03 -32.89 -2.81
CA LEU A 382 22.68 -31.81 -3.75
C LEU A 382 23.67 -30.66 -3.62
N LYS A 383 23.93 -29.99 -4.74
CA LYS A 383 24.72 -28.76 -4.75
C LYS A 383 23.92 -27.60 -4.12
N VAL A 384 24.62 -26.63 -3.53
CA VAL A 384 24.01 -25.45 -2.91
C VAL A 384 23.04 -24.73 -3.85
N GLN A 385 23.35 -24.65 -5.13
CA GLN A 385 22.48 -24.07 -6.16
C GLN A 385 21.16 -24.85 -6.31
N GLU A 386 21.21 -26.18 -6.29
CA GLU A 386 20.01 -27.01 -6.42
C GLU A 386 19.13 -26.91 -5.16
N ILE A 387 19.78 -26.86 -3.98
CA ILE A 387 19.06 -26.66 -2.70
C ILE A 387 18.38 -25.29 -2.69
N SER A 388 19.09 -24.23 -3.09
CA SER A 388 18.56 -22.88 -3.19
C SER A 388 17.28 -22.81 -4.06
N GLN A 389 17.33 -23.40 -5.25
CA GLN A 389 16.18 -23.45 -6.15
C GLN A 389 15.01 -24.24 -5.59
N ARG A 390 15.27 -25.39 -4.96
CA ARG A 390 14.23 -26.22 -4.33
C ARG A 390 13.57 -25.55 -3.13
N CYS A 391 14.31 -24.70 -2.41
CA CYS A 391 13.79 -23.93 -1.30
C CYS A 391 13.09 -22.62 -1.76
N GLY A 392 12.84 -22.41 -3.06
CA GLY A 392 12.12 -21.27 -3.58
C GLY A 392 12.95 -19.99 -3.71
N TYR A 393 14.28 -20.09 -3.79
CA TYR A 393 15.17 -18.96 -4.04
C TYR A 393 15.61 -18.91 -5.49
N THR A 394 15.41 -17.80 -6.15
CA THR A 394 15.91 -17.54 -7.50
C THR A 394 17.38 -17.08 -7.50
N ASP A 395 17.85 -16.49 -6.39
CA ASP A 395 19.21 -16.03 -6.19
C ASP A 395 19.93 -16.88 -5.14
N GLN A 396 21.04 -17.51 -5.56
CA GLN A 396 21.87 -18.37 -4.69
C GLN A 396 22.65 -17.58 -3.63
N HIS A 397 23.03 -16.34 -3.91
CA HIS A 397 23.76 -15.51 -2.95
C HIS A 397 22.84 -15.09 -1.82
N TYR A 398 21.61 -14.71 -2.14
CA TYR A 398 20.59 -14.41 -1.16
C TYR A 398 20.25 -15.62 -0.29
N PHE A 399 20.07 -16.81 -0.89
CA PHE A 399 19.92 -18.05 -0.15
C PHE A 399 21.09 -18.28 0.83
N SER A 400 22.34 -18.18 0.35
CA SER A 400 23.53 -18.40 1.16
C SER A 400 23.66 -17.44 2.33
N TYR A 401 23.20 -16.21 2.17
CA TYR A 401 23.13 -15.22 3.26
C TYR A 401 22.09 -15.62 4.30
N CYS A 402 20.86 -15.91 3.88
CA CYS A 402 19.81 -16.36 4.79
C CYS A 402 20.20 -17.62 5.57
N PHE A 403 20.95 -18.53 4.92
CA PHE A 403 21.39 -19.79 5.52
C PHE A 403 22.52 -19.62 6.55
N LYS A 404 23.32 -18.55 6.45
CA LYS A 404 24.40 -18.24 7.41
C LYS A 404 23.93 -17.48 8.65
N ARG A 405 22.79 -16.81 8.57
CA ARG A 405 22.17 -16.05 9.64
C ARG A 405 21.35 -16.96 10.56
#